data_650d48426a2f82777ee046945224248d
#
_entry.id   650d48426a2f82777ee046945224248d
#
_cell.length_a   1.000
_cell.length_b   1.000
_cell.length_c   1.000
_cell.angle_alpha   90.00
_cell.angle_beta   90.00
_cell.angle_gamma   90.00
#
_symmetry.space_group_name_H-M   'P 1'
#
loop_
_entity.id
_entity.type
_entity.pdbx_description
1 polymer ?
#
loop_
_entity_poly.entity_id
_entity_poly.type
_entity_poly.pdbx_seq_one_letter_code
_entity_poly.pdbx_strand_id
1 'polypeptide(L)'
;MVVRSLQDLHRSLAQTPLRAESPGSPAGSAPLKLFIRQPFTESGEAQQRLIEQILQIIDTANDPRCPFNYLTGTRAESADTFRESFERDRRQPFTAKNFRDYRLKLLNQADALINIRVGMSESSAFELSYHIFKGQCSPNLFLVWKHAPIKTTLIRDLDDLCEVTYLEFEHADELREGIRDFFHMLSTRRAAAPIPVIHS
;
A
#
# COMPACT_ATOMS: atom_id res chain seq x y z
N MET A 1 -18.78 23.37 -15.67
CA MET A 1 -18.22 22.04 -15.30
C MET A 1 -18.04 22.05 -13.80
N VAL A 2 -18.92 21.37 -13.07
CA VAL A 2 -19.04 21.49 -11.61
C VAL A 2 -17.91 20.67 -10.98
N VAL A 3 -17.03 21.33 -10.22
CA VAL A 3 -16.01 20.70 -9.39
C VAL A 3 -16.75 19.91 -8.30
N ARG A 4 -16.79 18.59 -8.41
CA ARG A 4 -17.26 17.72 -7.34
C ARG A 4 -16.31 17.90 -6.16
N SER A 5 -16.87 18.17 -5.00
CA SER A 5 -16.13 18.43 -3.78
C SER A 5 -15.27 17.19 -3.42
N LEU A 6 -14.13 17.42 -2.79
CA LEU A 6 -13.27 16.36 -2.25
C LEU A 6 -14.05 15.35 -1.38
N GLN A 7 -15.17 15.78 -0.77
CA GLN A 7 -16.08 14.93 -0.01
C GLN A 7 -16.81 13.89 -0.86
N ASP A 8 -17.10 14.18 -2.15
CA ASP A 8 -17.80 13.24 -3.04
C ASP A 8 -16.84 12.15 -3.55
N LEU A 9 -15.56 12.49 -3.78
CA LEU A 9 -14.52 11.51 -4.05
C LEU A 9 -14.31 10.60 -2.83
N HIS A 10 -14.33 11.17 -1.63
CA HIS A 10 -14.22 10.44 -0.37
C HIS A 10 -15.36 9.43 -0.16
N ARG A 11 -16.58 9.76 -0.55
CA ARG A 11 -17.73 8.87 -0.44
C ARG A 11 -17.67 7.67 -1.40
N SER A 12 -17.20 7.89 -2.62
CA SER A 12 -17.12 6.85 -3.65
C SER A 12 -16.15 5.72 -3.30
N LEU A 13 -15.03 6.04 -2.61
CA LEU A 13 -14.02 5.05 -2.22
C LEU A 13 -14.30 4.38 -0.84
N ALA A 14 -15.19 4.99 -0.01
CA ALA A 14 -15.58 4.41 1.29
C ALA A 14 -16.71 3.38 1.18
N GLN A 15 -17.40 3.34 0.05
CA GLN A 15 -18.58 2.50 -0.20
C GLN A 15 -18.29 1.35 -1.17
N THR A 16 -17.09 0.81 -1.25
CA THR A 16 -16.95 -0.52 -1.82
C THR A 16 -17.38 -1.51 -0.74
N PRO A 17 -18.64 -1.98 -0.74
CA PRO A 17 -19.02 -3.06 0.14
C PRO A 17 -18.15 -4.26 -0.26
N LEU A 18 -17.78 -5.09 0.71
CA LEU A 18 -17.33 -6.44 0.48
C LEU A 18 -18.31 -7.06 -0.52
N ARG A 19 -17.90 -7.12 -1.78
CA ARG A 19 -18.74 -7.60 -2.87
C ARG A 19 -19.06 -9.04 -2.55
N ALA A 20 -20.36 -9.30 -2.29
CA ALA A 20 -20.86 -10.64 -2.16
C ALA A 20 -20.41 -11.45 -3.40
N GLU A 21 -19.80 -12.58 -3.18
CA GLU A 21 -19.32 -13.49 -4.23
C GLU A 21 -20.50 -13.80 -5.16
N SER A 22 -20.42 -13.34 -6.39
CA SER A 22 -21.33 -13.76 -7.44
C SER A 22 -20.95 -15.22 -7.81
N PRO A 23 -21.88 -16.17 -7.74
CA PRO A 23 -21.60 -17.56 -8.12
C PRO A 23 -21.42 -17.62 -9.65
N GLY A 24 -20.20 -17.80 -10.13
CA GLY A 24 -19.96 -18.01 -11.56
C GLY A 24 -18.63 -17.54 -12.14
N SER A 25 -17.71 -16.94 -11.37
CA SER A 25 -16.34 -16.73 -11.88
C SER A 25 -15.51 -18.02 -11.80
N PRO A 26 -14.68 -18.32 -12.83
CA PRO A 26 -13.71 -19.41 -12.73
C PRO A 26 -12.83 -19.15 -11.52
N ALA A 27 -12.48 -20.18 -10.76
CA ALA A 27 -11.79 -20.15 -9.47
C ALA A 27 -10.72 -19.05 -9.41
N GLY A 28 -11.13 -17.84 -9.07
CA GLY A 28 -10.28 -16.67 -9.01
C GLY A 28 -9.41 -16.75 -7.76
N SER A 29 -8.12 -16.65 -7.92
CA SER A 29 -7.20 -16.53 -6.80
C SER A 29 -7.63 -15.36 -5.90
N ALA A 30 -7.58 -15.53 -4.57
CA ALA A 30 -7.94 -14.47 -3.63
C ALA A 30 -7.17 -13.16 -3.95
N PRO A 31 -7.73 -11.96 -3.75
CA PRO A 31 -7.06 -10.72 -4.11
C PRO A 31 -5.70 -10.56 -3.39
N LEU A 32 -4.72 -9.95 -4.05
CA LEU A 32 -3.44 -9.59 -3.44
C LEU A 32 -3.66 -8.60 -2.30
N LYS A 33 -2.92 -8.77 -1.22
CA LYS A 33 -2.97 -7.88 -0.06
C LYS A 33 -1.82 -6.89 -0.14
N LEU A 34 -2.13 -5.63 -0.40
CA LEU A 34 -1.15 -4.55 -0.52
C LEU A 34 -1.04 -3.76 0.78
N PHE A 35 0.18 -3.61 1.26
CA PHE A 35 0.49 -2.67 2.33
C PHE A 35 1.11 -1.41 1.73
N ILE A 36 0.35 -0.30 1.73
CA ILE A 36 0.86 0.98 1.23
C ILE A 36 1.32 1.83 2.40
N ARG A 37 2.53 2.38 2.25
CA ARG A 37 3.12 3.33 3.16
C ARG A 37 3.35 4.67 2.48
N GLN A 38 2.86 5.72 3.10
CA GLN A 38 2.96 7.09 2.61
C GLN A 38 3.13 8.07 3.79
N PRO A 39 3.89 9.17 3.63
CA PRO A 39 4.12 10.16 4.68
C PRO A 39 3.02 11.24 4.69
N PHE A 40 1.76 10.88 4.67
CA PHE A 40 0.66 11.83 4.41
C PHE A 40 0.52 12.89 5.50
N THR A 41 0.60 12.53 6.76
CA THR A 41 0.48 13.48 7.89
C THR A 41 1.67 14.42 8.03
N GLU A 42 2.80 14.08 7.41
CA GLU A 42 4.05 14.84 7.45
C GLU A 42 4.25 15.65 6.16
N SER A 43 3.28 15.59 5.23
CA SER A 43 3.38 16.13 3.89
C SER A 43 2.62 17.45 3.75
N GLY A 44 3.19 18.42 3.05
CA GLY A 44 2.50 19.62 2.60
C GLY A 44 1.48 19.34 1.48
N GLU A 45 0.61 20.30 1.16
CA GLU A 45 -0.45 20.14 0.17
C GLU A 45 0.01 19.62 -1.21
N ALA A 46 1.16 20.09 -1.70
CA ALA A 46 1.68 19.65 -2.99
C ALA A 46 2.05 18.16 -2.97
N GLN A 47 2.67 17.69 -1.88
CA GLN A 47 3.02 16.30 -1.68
C GLN A 47 1.78 15.42 -1.48
N GLN A 48 0.76 15.93 -0.79
CA GLN A 48 -0.52 15.22 -0.63
C GLN A 48 -1.21 15.00 -1.96
N ARG A 49 -1.28 16.02 -2.82
CA ARG A 49 -1.82 15.89 -4.19
C ARG A 49 -1.03 14.87 -5.02
N LEU A 50 0.29 14.87 -4.87
CA LEU A 50 1.14 13.90 -5.57
C LEU A 50 0.87 12.46 -5.09
N ILE A 51 0.72 12.25 -3.78
CA ILE A 51 0.32 10.96 -3.20
C ILE A 51 -1.04 10.52 -3.76
N GLU A 52 -2.03 11.41 -3.82
CA GLU A 52 -3.36 11.10 -4.38
C GLU A 52 -3.27 10.67 -5.84
N GLN A 53 -2.47 11.35 -6.66
CA GLN A 53 -2.25 10.96 -8.06
C GLN A 53 -1.60 9.57 -8.16
N ILE A 54 -0.61 9.28 -7.33
CA ILE A 54 0.04 7.96 -7.28
C ILE A 54 -0.96 6.87 -6.90
N LEU A 55 -1.80 7.10 -5.89
CA LEU A 55 -2.82 6.15 -5.48
C LEU A 55 -3.84 5.89 -6.59
N GLN A 56 -4.23 6.92 -7.36
CA GLN A 56 -5.09 6.75 -8.54
C GLN A 56 -4.43 5.89 -9.61
N ILE A 57 -3.12 6.05 -9.84
CA ILE A 57 -2.37 5.21 -10.78
C ILE A 57 -2.34 3.76 -10.31
N ILE A 58 -2.11 3.52 -9.02
CA ILE A 58 -2.16 2.18 -8.43
C ILE A 58 -3.55 1.58 -8.61
N ASP A 59 -4.61 2.33 -8.32
CA ASP A 59 -6.00 1.85 -8.49
C ASP A 59 -6.32 1.49 -9.95
N THR A 60 -5.79 2.23 -10.93
CA THR A 60 -5.99 1.91 -12.36
C THR A 60 -5.24 0.66 -12.81
N ALA A 61 -4.23 0.22 -12.05
CA ALA A 61 -3.52 -1.03 -12.30
C ALA A 61 -4.24 -2.26 -11.72
N ASN A 62 -5.37 -2.07 -11.02
CA ASN A 62 -6.19 -3.16 -10.47
C ASN A 62 -6.92 -3.92 -11.59
N ASP A 63 -6.29 -4.96 -12.07
CA ASP A 63 -6.83 -5.81 -13.15
C ASP A 63 -7.73 -6.91 -12.54
N PRO A 64 -8.93 -7.17 -13.10
CA PRO A 64 -9.79 -8.28 -12.67
C PRO A 64 -9.11 -9.65 -12.66
N ARG A 65 -8.06 -9.83 -13.45
CA ARG A 65 -7.26 -11.06 -13.48
C ARG A 65 -6.28 -11.18 -12.32
N CYS A 66 -5.91 -10.05 -11.72
CA CYS A 66 -5.04 -9.97 -10.56
C CYS A 66 -5.54 -8.89 -9.59
N PRO A 67 -6.73 -9.10 -8.98
CA PRO A 67 -7.29 -8.11 -8.10
C PRO A 67 -6.44 -7.94 -6.85
N PHE A 68 -6.47 -6.74 -6.28
CA PHE A 68 -5.83 -6.47 -5.00
C PHE A 68 -6.73 -5.72 -4.03
N ASN A 69 -6.44 -5.87 -2.75
CA ASN A 69 -7.06 -5.13 -1.67
C ASN A 69 -5.99 -4.42 -0.84
N TYR A 70 -6.31 -3.24 -0.37
CA TYR A 70 -5.45 -2.50 0.55
C TYR A 70 -5.63 -3.00 1.98
N LEU A 71 -4.52 -3.38 2.62
CA LEU A 71 -4.49 -3.72 4.05
C LEU A 71 -4.44 -2.47 4.94
N THR A 72 -3.91 -1.38 4.40
CA THR A 72 -3.82 -0.11 5.11
C THR A 72 -4.75 0.90 4.49
N GLY A 73 -5.31 1.78 5.33
CA GLY A 73 -6.08 2.92 4.85
C GLY A 73 -5.25 3.74 3.86
N THR A 74 -5.78 3.94 2.69
CA THR A 74 -5.18 4.76 1.63
C THR A 74 -5.40 6.25 1.87
N ARG A 75 -6.07 6.61 2.97
CA ARG A 75 -6.47 7.97 3.30
C ARG A 75 -5.82 8.43 4.58
N ALA A 76 -5.34 9.66 4.57
CA ALA A 76 -5.12 10.40 5.78
C ALA A 76 -6.43 11.07 6.14
N GLU A 77 -7.01 10.55 7.13
CA GLU A 77 -7.93 11.27 7.98
C GLU A 77 -7.10 12.16 8.93
N SER A 78 -7.73 13.15 9.53
CA SER A 78 -7.07 13.87 10.63
C SER A 78 -6.65 12.87 11.73
N ALA A 79 -5.67 13.22 12.54
CA ALA A 79 -5.19 12.33 13.61
C ALA A 79 -6.33 11.89 14.56
N ASP A 80 -7.30 12.77 14.79
CA ASP A 80 -8.47 12.49 15.65
C ASP A 80 -9.44 11.51 14.98
N THR A 81 -9.80 11.73 13.72
CA THR A 81 -10.68 10.85 12.95
C THR A 81 -10.06 9.46 12.80
N PHE A 82 -8.74 9.39 12.64
CA PHE A 82 -8.01 8.13 12.57
C PHE A 82 -8.08 7.36 13.89
N ARG A 83 -7.91 8.06 15.05
CA ARG A 83 -8.02 7.45 16.38
C ARG A 83 -9.40 6.86 16.60
N GLU A 84 -10.46 7.64 16.35
CA GLU A 84 -11.84 7.19 16.49
C GLU A 84 -12.15 5.99 15.60
N SER A 85 -11.72 6.02 14.35
CA SER A 85 -11.88 4.89 13.42
C SER A 85 -11.17 3.64 13.93
N PHE A 86 -9.92 3.79 14.42
CA PHE A 86 -9.16 2.67 14.97
C PHE A 86 -9.88 2.05 16.18
N GLU A 87 -10.32 2.86 17.14
CA GLU A 87 -10.97 2.38 18.37
C GLU A 87 -12.30 1.69 18.08
N ARG A 88 -13.10 2.26 17.18
CA ARG A 88 -14.37 1.67 16.73
C ARG A 88 -14.16 0.33 16.02
N ASP A 89 -13.25 0.28 15.06
CA ASP A 89 -13.08 -0.87 14.17
C ASP A 89 -12.31 -2.01 14.84
N ARG A 90 -11.42 -1.69 15.80
CA ARG A 90 -10.62 -2.67 16.54
C ARG A 90 -11.16 -3.01 17.92
N ARG A 91 -12.12 -2.24 18.41
CA ARG A 91 -12.66 -2.38 19.77
C ARG A 91 -11.56 -2.38 20.84
N GLN A 92 -10.54 -1.58 20.62
CA GLN A 92 -9.36 -1.44 21.47
C GLN A 92 -9.00 0.03 21.59
N PRO A 93 -8.52 0.50 22.76
CA PRO A 93 -8.07 1.87 22.91
C PRO A 93 -6.87 2.17 22.00
N PHE A 94 -6.82 3.38 21.44
CA PHE A 94 -5.69 3.83 20.66
C PHE A 94 -4.50 4.13 21.59
N THR A 95 -3.59 3.17 21.65
CA THR A 95 -2.30 3.31 22.33
C THR A 95 -1.18 3.05 21.34
N ALA A 96 0.02 3.57 21.59
CA ALA A 96 1.17 3.33 20.76
C ALA A 96 1.46 1.82 20.57
N LYS A 97 1.24 1.03 21.63
CA LYS A 97 1.39 -0.43 21.59
C LYS A 97 0.34 -1.06 20.66
N ASN A 98 -0.94 -0.81 20.90
CA ASN A 98 -2.03 -1.42 20.15
C ASN A 98 -1.97 -1.05 18.67
N PHE A 99 -1.65 0.21 18.37
CA PHE A 99 -1.48 0.69 17.01
C PHE A 99 -0.28 0.01 16.31
N ARG A 100 0.88 -0.03 16.95
CA ARG A 100 2.05 -0.72 16.41
C ARG A 100 1.78 -2.20 16.16
N ASP A 101 1.22 -2.92 17.15
CA ASP A 101 0.92 -4.35 17.02
C ASP A 101 -0.05 -4.62 15.85
N TYR A 102 -1.04 -3.74 15.67
CA TYR A 102 -1.95 -3.78 14.53
C TYR A 102 -1.23 -3.56 13.19
N ARG A 103 -0.39 -2.53 13.11
CA ARG A 103 0.36 -2.22 11.88
C ARG A 103 1.29 -3.37 11.50
N LEU A 104 2.03 -3.91 12.46
CA LEU A 104 2.93 -5.04 12.22
C LEU A 104 2.17 -6.31 11.83
N LYS A 105 0.97 -6.53 12.38
CA LYS A 105 0.11 -7.63 11.96
C LYS A 105 -0.31 -7.49 10.49
N LEU A 106 -0.72 -6.30 10.06
CA LEU A 106 -1.07 -6.06 8.65
C LEU A 106 0.14 -6.25 7.73
N LEU A 107 1.30 -5.74 8.13
CA LEU A 107 2.54 -5.87 7.39
C LEU A 107 2.93 -7.35 7.17
N ASN A 108 2.75 -8.19 8.19
CA ASN A 108 2.97 -9.63 8.09
C ASN A 108 1.97 -10.37 7.19
N GLN A 109 0.86 -9.76 6.85
CA GLN A 109 -0.17 -10.33 5.98
C GLN A 109 -0.05 -9.84 4.54
N ALA A 110 0.85 -8.90 4.29
CA ALA A 110 1.01 -8.28 2.98
C ALA A 110 1.67 -9.23 1.98
N ASP A 111 1.09 -9.34 0.80
CA ASP A 111 1.69 -10.03 -0.34
C ASP A 111 2.71 -9.13 -1.05
N ALA A 112 2.57 -7.81 -0.91
CA ALA A 112 3.53 -6.81 -1.41
C ALA A 112 3.47 -5.51 -0.60
N LEU A 113 4.60 -4.80 -0.58
CA LEU A 113 4.76 -3.49 0.04
C LEU A 113 4.94 -2.42 -1.04
N ILE A 114 4.24 -1.29 -0.89
CA ILE A 114 4.45 -0.10 -1.72
C ILE A 114 4.82 1.07 -0.80
N ASN A 115 6.02 1.59 -0.98
CA ASN A 115 6.53 2.73 -0.24
C ASN A 115 6.53 3.98 -1.11
N ILE A 116 5.62 4.91 -0.85
CA ILE A 116 5.56 6.21 -1.53
C ILE A 116 6.46 7.19 -0.75
N ARG A 117 7.57 7.59 -1.37
CA ARG A 117 8.63 8.40 -0.79
C ARG A 117 8.63 9.81 -1.36
N VAL A 118 7.67 10.62 -0.94
CA VAL A 118 7.61 12.07 -1.28
C VAL A 118 8.18 12.94 -0.16
N GLY A 119 8.53 12.36 0.97
CA GLY A 119 9.10 13.01 2.14
C GLY A 119 9.69 11.99 3.12
N MET A 120 10.18 12.50 4.25
CA MET A 120 10.70 11.67 5.34
C MET A 120 9.54 11.14 6.20
N SER A 121 9.69 9.94 6.75
CA SER A 121 8.77 9.36 7.72
C SER A 121 9.49 8.33 8.59
N GLU A 122 9.59 8.61 9.88
CA GLU A 122 10.21 7.73 10.86
C GLU A 122 9.47 6.40 10.99
N SER A 123 8.14 6.46 11.00
CA SER A 123 7.31 5.26 11.08
C SER A 123 7.44 4.38 9.84
N SER A 124 7.68 4.97 8.65
CA SER A 124 7.97 4.23 7.44
C SER A 124 9.30 3.47 7.54
N ALA A 125 10.34 4.12 8.08
CA ALA A 125 11.63 3.49 8.28
C ALA A 125 11.54 2.32 9.28
N PHE A 126 10.79 2.50 10.38
CA PHE A 126 10.56 1.43 11.36
C PHE A 126 9.84 0.21 10.76
N GLU A 127 8.74 0.44 10.04
CA GLU A 127 7.96 -0.63 9.41
C GLU A 127 8.77 -1.38 8.36
N LEU A 128 9.56 -0.68 7.55
CA LEU A 128 10.44 -1.26 6.56
C LEU A 128 11.54 -2.12 7.20
N SER A 129 12.22 -1.58 8.22
CA SER A 129 13.26 -2.33 8.95
C SER A 129 12.69 -3.60 9.56
N TYR A 130 11.52 -3.51 10.20
CA TYR A 130 10.84 -4.67 10.76
C TYR A 130 10.54 -5.72 9.68
N HIS A 131 10.05 -5.29 8.51
CA HIS A 131 9.71 -6.19 7.41
C HIS A 131 10.93 -6.93 6.87
N ILE A 132 12.04 -6.23 6.68
CA ILE A 132 13.29 -6.80 6.18
C ILE A 132 13.87 -7.81 7.19
N PHE A 133 14.03 -7.41 8.45
CA PHE A 133 14.74 -8.21 9.44
C PHE A 133 13.92 -9.34 10.05
N LYS A 134 12.62 -9.37 9.84
CA LYS A 134 11.79 -10.51 10.26
C LYS A 134 11.87 -11.73 9.33
N GLY A 135 12.52 -11.62 8.19
CA GLY A 135 12.82 -12.74 7.30
C GLY A 135 11.68 -13.22 6.41
N GLN A 136 10.58 -12.50 6.33
CA GLN A 136 9.50 -12.73 5.37
C GLN A 136 9.36 -11.52 4.46
N CYS A 137 10.34 -11.34 3.60
CA CYS A 137 10.38 -10.18 2.73
C CYS A 137 9.46 -10.38 1.52
N SER A 138 8.24 -9.84 1.59
CA SER A 138 7.39 -9.69 0.41
C SER A 138 8.04 -8.71 -0.57
N PRO A 139 7.76 -8.79 -1.88
CA PRO A 139 8.23 -7.81 -2.85
C PRO A 139 7.92 -6.37 -2.45
N ASN A 140 8.91 -5.50 -2.59
CA ASN A 140 8.81 -4.09 -2.23
C ASN A 140 8.91 -3.20 -3.46
N LEU A 141 7.99 -2.25 -3.59
CA LEU A 141 8.03 -1.20 -4.59
C LEU A 141 8.28 0.14 -3.91
N PHE A 142 9.39 0.79 -4.23
CA PHE A 142 9.71 2.14 -3.79
C PHE A 142 9.43 3.14 -4.90
N LEU A 143 8.51 4.06 -4.64
CA LEU A 143 8.19 5.19 -5.51
C LEU A 143 8.86 6.43 -4.92
N VAL A 144 10.00 6.82 -5.48
CA VAL A 144 10.87 7.86 -4.91
C VAL A 144 10.74 9.14 -5.71
N TRP A 145 10.15 10.17 -5.12
CA TRP A 145 10.09 11.48 -5.74
C TRP A 145 11.46 12.15 -5.74
N LYS A 146 11.96 12.58 -6.90
CA LYS A 146 13.32 13.17 -7.08
C LYS A 146 13.58 14.39 -6.18
N HIS A 147 12.52 15.13 -5.83
CA HIS A 147 12.61 16.30 -4.95
C HIS A 147 12.38 15.98 -3.47
N ALA A 148 12.18 14.70 -3.11
CA ALA A 148 12.02 14.32 -1.71
C ALA A 148 13.32 14.55 -0.93
N PRO A 149 13.26 15.19 0.26
CA PRO A 149 14.45 15.46 1.07
C PRO A 149 14.95 14.21 1.80
N ILE A 150 15.19 13.13 1.05
CA ILE A 150 15.63 11.85 1.63
C ILE A 150 17.15 11.89 1.78
N LYS A 151 17.63 11.97 3.01
CA LYS A 151 19.06 12.08 3.33
C LYS A 151 19.71 10.76 3.74
N THR A 152 18.92 9.75 4.08
CA THR A 152 19.48 8.46 4.55
C THR A 152 19.87 7.55 3.40
N THR A 153 21.05 6.93 3.51
CA THR A 153 21.52 5.88 2.61
C THR A 153 21.10 4.47 3.06
N LEU A 154 20.65 4.31 4.31
CA LEU A 154 20.34 3.00 4.91
C LEU A 154 19.15 2.27 4.28
N ILE A 155 18.38 2.94 3.43
CA ILE A 155 17.23 2.36 2.72
C ILE A 155 17.41 2.43 1.21
N ARG A 156 18.65 2.54 0.75
CA ARG A 156 19.04 2.40 -0.64
C ARG A 156 19.68 1.04 -0.84
N ASP A 157 19.67 0.57 -2.08
CA ASP A 157 20.36 -0.66 -2.48
C ASP A 157 20.01 -1.86 -1.55
N LEU A 158 18.70 -2.05 -1.29
CA LEU A 158 18.19 -3.12 -0.42
C LEU A 158 18.01 -4.45 -1.16
N ASP A 159 18.42 -4.54 -2.41
CA ASP A 159 18.30 -5.70 -3.27
C ASP A 159 19.13 -6.90 -2.81
N ASP A 160 20.15 -6.67 -1.98
CA ASP A 160 20.90 -7.71 -1.27
C ASP A 160 20.15 -8.32 -0.06
N LEU A 161 19.15 -7.61 0.46
CA LEU A 161 18.37 -8.02 1.64
C LEU A 161 16.97 -8.53 1.30
N CYS A 162 16.36 -7.99 0.25
CA CYS A 162 15.01 -8.34 -0.15
C CYS A 162 14.74 -7.99 -1.61
N GLU A 163 13.65 -8.52 -2.16
CA GLU A 163 13.24 -8.17 -3.51
C GLU A 163 12.65 -6.76 -3.55
N VAL A 164 13.36 -5.86 -4.21
CA VAL A 164 13.02 -4.44 -4.26
C VAL A 164 13.00 -3.93 -5.70
N THR A 165 11.99 -3.15 -6.04
CA THR A 165 11.92 -2.36 -7.27
C THR A 165 11.93 -0.87 -6.89
N TYR A 166 12.85 -0.10 -7.46
CA TYR A 166 12.91 1.36 -7.27
C TYR A 166 12.43 2.05 -8.54
N LEU A 167 11.46 2.96 -8.39
CA LEU A 167 11.01 3.85 -9.45
C LEU A 167 11.21 5.29 -8.97
N GLU A 168 12.19 5.98 -9.57
CA GLU A 168 12.39 7.40 -9.35
C GLU A 168 11.53 8.19 -10.34
N PHE A 169 10.88 9.25 -9.86
CA PHE A 169 9.95 10.02 -10.68
C PHE A 169 9.99 11.51 -10.31
N GLU A 170 9.66 12.34 -11.26
CA GLU A 170 9.41 13.77 -11.09
C GLU A 170 7.90 14.06 -11.15
N HIS A 171 7.21 13.44 -12.10
CA HIS A 171 5.77 13.53 -12.29
C HIS A 171 5.11 12.15 -12.10
N ALA A 172 3.94 12.11 -11.44
CA ALA A 172 3.26 10.85 -11.11
C ALA A 172 3.00 9.96 -12.33
N ASP A 173 2.72 10.54 -13.49
CA ASP A 173 2.42 9.79 -14.72
C ASP A 173 3.57 8.92 -15.21
N GLU A 174 4.83 9.25 -14.86
CA GLU A 174 6.02 8.45 -15.18
C GLU A 174 5.99 7.06 -14.52
N LEU A 175 5.20 6.90 -13.46
CA LEU A 175 5.08 5.66 -12.69
C LEU A 175 4.18 4.60 -13.31
N ARG A 176 3.34 4.96 -14.31
CA ARG A 176 2.28 4.08 -14.83
C ARG A 176 2.79 2.74 -15.33
N GLU A 177 3.86 2.75 -16.11
CA GLU A 177 4.44 1.53 -16.68
C GLU A 177 5.09 0.68 -15.59
N GLY A 178 5.98 1.25 -14.79
CA GLY A 178 6.68 0.52 -13.73
C GLY A 178 5.75 -0.07 -12.66
N ILE A 179 4.65 0.62 -12.31
CA ILE A 179 3.62 0.08 -11.42
C ILE A 179 2.90 -1.10 -12.09
N ARG A 180 2.57 -1.01 -13.37
CA ARG A 180 1.95 -2.11 -14.12
C ARG A 180 2.87 -3.33 -14.18
N ASP A 181 4.14 -3.13 -14.45
CA ASP A 181 5.14 -4.19 -14.49
C ASP A 181 5.31 -4.88 -13.15
N PHE A 182 5.32 -4.10 -12.06
CA PHE A 182 5.34 -4.64 -10.70
C PHE A 182 4.12 -5.54 -10.41
N PHE A 183 2.92 -5.11 -10.76
CA PHE A 183 1.72 -5.95 -10.61
C PHE A 183 1.73 -7.17 -11.53
N HIS A 184 2.26 -7.05 -12.72
CA HIS A 184 2.43 -8.19 -13.63
C HIS A 184 3.39 -9.24 -13.04
N MET A 185 4.49 -8.80 -12.47
CA MET A 185 5.45 -9.66 -11.76
C MET A 185 4.77 -10.39 -10.58
N LEU A 186 3.99 -9.68 -9.74
CA LEU A 186 3.25 -10.28 -8.63
C LEU A 186 2.24 -11.33 -9.11
N SER A 187 1.50 -11.05 -10.18
CA SER A 187 0.56 -11.97 -10.84
C SER A 187 1.24 -13.25 -11.29
N THR A 188 2.37 -13.11 -12.00
CA THR A 188 3.14 -14.23 -12.53
C THR A 188 3.68 -15.13 -11.43
N ARG A 189 4.21 -14.54 -10.37
CA ARG A 189 4.66 -15.28 -9.18
C ARG A 189 3.56 -16.10 -8.55
N ARG A 190 2.41 -15.47 -8.41
CA ARG A 190 1.26 -16.14 -7.81
C ARG A 190 0.77 -17.31 -8.63
N ALA A 191 0.77 -17.18 -9.95
CA ALA A 191 0.42 -18.27 -10.86
C ALA A 191 1.43 -19.42 -10.81
N ALA A 192 2.72 -19.13 -10.52
CA ALA A 192 3.78 -20.10 -10.38
C ALA A 192 3.86 -20.77 -8.99
N ALA A 193 3.19 -20.21 -7.98
CA ALA A 193 3.19 -20.80 -6.63
C ALA A 193 2.46 -22.14 -6.63
N PRO A 194 3.03 -23.22 -6.06
CA PRO A 194 2.37 -24.52 -5.99
C PRO A 194 1.07 -24.41 -5.18
N ILE A 195 0.01 -25.01 -5.70
CA ILE A 195 -1.27 -25.11 -4.99
C ILE A 195 -1.01 -25.85 -3.67
N PRO A 196 -1.34 -25.28 -2.51
CA PRO A 196 -1.17 -25.97 -1.24
C PRO A 196 -1.99 -27.26 -1.28
N VAL A 197 -1.31 -28.41 -1.21
CA VAL A 197 -1.98 -29.71 -1.09
C VAL A 197 -2.62 -29.74 0.30
N ILE A 198 -3.92 -29.58 0.34
CA ILE A 198 -4.69 -29.77 1.58
C ILE A 198 -4.69 -31.27 1.85
N HIS A 199 -3.80 -31.71 2.75
CA HIS A 199 -3.89 -33.05 3.33
C HIS A 199 -5.09 -33.05 4.28
N SER A 200 -6.17 -33.66 3.84
CA SER A 200 -7.37 -33.99 4.63
C SER A 200 -7.11 -35.13 5.61
#